data_5e45066e350abdcca4318aaf3fbea0fe
#
_entry.id   5e45066e350abdcca4318aaf3fbea0fe
#
_cell.length_a   1.000
_cell.length_b   1.000
_cell.length_c   1.000
_cell.angle_alpha   90.00
_cell.angle_beta   90.00
_cell.angle_gamma   90.00
#
_symmetry.space_group_name_H-M   'P 1'
#
loop_
_entity.id
_entity.type
_entity.pdbx_description
1 polymer ?
#
loop_
_entity_poly.entity_id
_entity_poly.type
_entity_poly.pdbx_seq_one_letter_code
_entity_poly.pdbx_strand_id
1 'polypeptide(L)'
;MALSAFPFGNTNSTVDTCLLGLPTVANFGPETPAQTDKMVLKSAGFPDWLVCADDEAYFQTAMKLIEDPDLRRSIVNGIDRDTVRTRLEATKTGNTQPELSDMLWHVYQYHEKILESGDRI
;
A
#
# COMPACT_ATOMS: atom_id res chain seq x y z
N MET A 1 5.34 -6.19 14.93
CA MET A 1 4.89 -6.44 13.56
C MET A 1 3.38 -6.40 13.49
N ALA A 2 2.81 -6.27 12.31
CA ALA A 2 1.37 -6.35 12.08
C ALA A 2 1.05 -7.43 11.04
N LEU A 3 -0.16 -7.97 11.12
CA LEU A 3 -0.70 -8.93 10.17
C LEU A 3 -1.93 -8.29 9.51
N SER A 4 -1.90 -8.18 8.18
CA SER A 4 -3.04 -7.64 7.46
C SER A 4 -4.17 -8.67 7.41
N ALA A 5 -5.40 -8.19 7.56
CA ALA A 5 -6.57 -9.05 7.47
C ALA A 5 -6.77 -9.53 6.03
N PHE A 6 -7.23 -10.77 5.91
CA PHE A 6 -7.51 -11.42 4.65
C PHE A 6 -8.98 -11.89 4.64
N PRO A 7 -9.70 -11.81 3.52
CA PRO A 7 -9.25 -11.45 2.16
C PRO A 7 -9.30 -9.95 1.81
N PHE A 8 -9.79 -9.07 2.67
CA PHE A 8 -10.10 -7.68 2.30
C PHE A 8 -8.99 -6.66 2.57
N GLY A 9 -7.91 -7.08 3.23
CA GLY A 9 -6.85 -6.15 3.60
C GLY A 9 -7.24 -5.17 4.72
N ASN A 10 -6.29 -4.33 5.10
CA ASN A 10 -6.41 -3.36 6.19
C ASN A 10 -5.88 -1.98 5.78
N THR A 11 -6.20 -1.49 4.60
CA THR A 11 -5.58 -0.32 3.97
C THR A 11 -5.22 0.81 4.95
N ASN A 12 -6.17 1.29 5.74
CA ASN A 12 -5.90 2.39 6.70
C ASN A 12 -4.92 1.96 7.79
N SER A 13 -5.13 0.80 8.41
CA SER A 13 -4.21 0.28 9.42
C SER A 13 -2.84 -0.06 8.84
N THR A 14 -2.77 -0.45 7.57
CA THR A 14 -1.50 -0.68 6.87
C THR A 14 -0.74 0.63 6.66
N VAL A 15 -1.42 1.73 6.35
CA VAL A 15 -0.82 3.08 6.34
C VAL A 15 -0.26 3.43 7.71
N ASP A 16 -1.05 3.24 8.78
CA ASP A 16 -0.62 3.52 10.14
C ASP A 16 0.61 2.69 10.55
N THR A 17 0.63 1.40 10.22
CA THR A 17 1.78 0.54 10.51
C THR A 17 3.02 0.94 9.73
N CYS A 18 2.87 1.39 8.47
CA CYS A 18 3.96 1.94 7.68
C CYS A 18 4.54 3.21 8.31
N LEU A 19 3.69 4.14 8.75
CA LEU A 19 4.11 5.37 9.42
C LEU A 19 4.81 5.10 10.75
N LEU A 20 4.42 4.03 11.45
CA LEU A 20 5.09 3.56 12.67
C LEU A 20 6.38 2.77 12.39
N GLY A 21 6.65 2.42 11.12
CA GLY A 21 7.78 1.58 10.73
C GLY A 21 7.62 0.13 11.16
N LEU A 22 6.39 -0.35 11.36
CA LEU A 22 6.14 -1.73 11.78
C LEU A 22 6.13 -2.68 10.57
N PRO A 23 6.95 -3.76 10.56
CA PRO A 23 6.86 -4.78 9.53
C PRO A 23 5.44 -5.36 9.48
N THR A 24 4.81 -5.28 8.32
CA THR A 24 3.44 -5.76 8.10
C THR A 24 3.46 -6.85 7.05
N VAL A 25 2.92 -8.02 7.39
CA VAL A 25 2.74 -9.11 6.44
C VAL A 25 1.34 -9.00 5.85
N ALA A 26 1.26 -9.03 4.52
CA ALA A 26 0.00 -8.97 3.79
C ALA A 26 -0.15 -10.17 2.86
N ASN A 27 -1.36 -10.69 2.75
CA ASN A 27 -1.70 -11.69 1.74
C ASN A 27 -2.29 -10.96 0.52
N PHE A 28 -1.79 -11.31 -0.65
CA PHE A 28 -2.18 -10.70 -1.92
C PHE A 28 -3.20 -11.60 -2.62
N GLY A 29 -4.33 -11.03 -3.01
CA GLY A 29 -5.39 -11.72 -3.76
C GLY A 29 -5.71 -11.04 -5.08
N PRO A 30 -6.55 -11.67 -5.93
CA PRO A 30 -6.98 -11.10 -7.21
C PRO A 30 -7.94 -9.93 -7.03
N GLU A 31 -8.61 -9.84 -5.88
CA GLU A 31 -9.61 -8.82 -5.59
C GLU A 31 -8.97 -7.45 -5.34
N THR A 32 -9.59 -6.39 -5.82
CA THR A 32 -9.09 -5.02 -5.64
C THR A 32 -8.80 -4.66 -4.18
N PRO A 33 -9.67 -4.97 -3.21
CA PRO A 33 -9.37 -4.69 -1.80
C PRO A 33 -8.12 -5.40 -1.28
N ALA A 34 -7.87 -6.63 -1.72
CA ALA A 34 -6.68 -7.39 -1.32
C ALA A 34 -5.37 -6.86 -1.94
N GLN A 35 -5.47 -5.99 -2.95
CA GLN A 35 -4.29 -5.38 -3.59
C GLN A 35 -3.86 -4.07 -2.94
N THR A 36 -4.73 -3.43 -2.18
CA THR A 36 -4.44 -2.11 -1.58
C THR A 36 -3.28 -2.15 -0.61
N ASP A 37 -3.18 -3.17 0.24
CA ASP A 37 -2.08 -3.31 1.20
C ASP A 37 -0.74 -3.49 0.49
N LYS A 38 -0.71 -4.27 -0.59
CA LYS A 38 0.49 -4.39 -1.45
C LYS A 38 0.93 -3.05 -2.00
N MET A 39 -0.01 -2.25 -2.49
CA MET A 39 0.29 -0.91 -3.03
C MET A 39 0.87 0.00 -1.95
N VAL A 40 0.27 0.01 -0.77
CA VAL A 40 0.72 0.82 0.38
C VAL A 40 2.12 0.40 0.82
N LEU A 41 2.36 -0.89 1.06
CA LEU A 41 3.65 -1.42 1.48
C LEU A 41 4.75 -1.12 0.46
N LYS A 42 4.47 -1.33 -0.82
CA LYS A 42 5.40 -1.02 -1.90
C LYS A 42 5.72 0.47 -1.99
N SER A 43 4.70 1.34 -1.90
CA SER A 43 4.87 2.80 -1.91
C SER A 43 5.70 3.26 -0.71
N ALA A 44 5.50 2.67 0.44
CA ALA A 44 6.27 2.95 1.65
C ALA A 44 7.71 2.41 1.61
N GLY A 45 8.06 1.56 0.62
CA GLY A 45 9.41 1.02 0.45
C GLY A 45 9.71 -0.21 1.30
N PHE A 46 8.68 -0.90 1.78
CA PHE A 46 8.86 -2.18 2.47
C PHE A 46 9.31 -3.30 1.52
N PRO A 47 10.04 -4.32 2.02
CA PRO A 47 10.47 -5.45 1.21
C PRO A 47 9.30 -6.19 0.56
N ASP A 48 9.42 -6.51 -0.73
CA ASP A 48 8.37 -7.17 -1.51
C ASP A 48 7.93 -8.53 -0.94
N TRP A 49 8.83 -9.25 -0.27
CA TRP A 49 8.54 -10.56 0.32
C TRP A 49 7.58 -10.53 1.53
N LEU A 50 7.26 -9.34 2.05
CA LEU A 50 6.20 -9.16 3.05
C LEU A 50 4.79 -9.27 2.45
N VAL A 51 4.68 -9.25 1.13
CA VAL A 51 3.43 -9.43 0.40
C VAL A 51 3.40 -10.85 -0.16
N CYS A 52 2.61 -11.70 0.46
CA CYS A 52 2.56 -13.13 0.20
C CYS A 52 1.51 -13.46 -0.87
N ALA A 53 1.79 -14.46 -1.70
CA ALA A 53 0.92 -14.85 -2.80
C ALA A 53 -0.18 -15.85 -2.40
N ASP A 54 -0.03 -16.49 -1.24
CA ASP A 54 -0.96 -17.49 -0.71
C ASP A 54 -0.88 -17.58 0.82
N ASP A 55 -1.79 -18.34 1.41
CA ASP A 55 -1.92 -18.48 2.85
C ASP A 55 -0.72 -19.17 3.50
N GLU A 56 -0.09 -20.11 2.80
CA GLU A 56 1.08 -20.80 3.32
C GLU A 56 2.28 -19.85 3.40
N ALA A 57 2.54 -19.10 2.33
CA ALA A 57 3.58 -18.07 2.31
C ALA A 57 3.33 -16.99 3.36
N TYR A 58 2.07 -16.59 3.57
CA TYR A 58 1.68 -15.64 4.60
C TYR A 58 2.00 -16.17 6.01
N PHE A 59 1.62 -17.41 6.29
CA PHE A 59 1.90 -18.05 7.58
C PHE A 59 3.41 -18.17 7.81
N GLN A 60 4.17 -18.68 6.84
CA GLN A 60 5.61 -18.86 6.95
C GLN A 60 6.35 -17.52 7.13
N THR A 61 5.92 -16.50 6.43
CA THR A 61 6.48 -15.14 6.58
C THR A 61 6.19 -14.56 7.96
N ALA A 62 4.98 -14.75 8.47
CA ALA A 62 4.61 -14.32 9.81
C ALA A 62 5.45 -15.05 10.88
N MET A 63 5.60 -16.38 10.78
CA MET A 63 6.40 -17.18 11.69
C MET A 63 7.87 -16.76 11.66
N LYS A 64 8.45 -16.58 10.47
CA LYS A 64 9.82 -16.08 10.33
C LYS A 64 10.04 -14.76 11.06
N LEU A 65 9.10 -13.82 10.95
CA LEU A 65 9.20 -12.56 11.67
C LEU A 65 8.99 -12.71 13.18
N ILE A 66 8.20 -13.68 13.65
CA ILE A 66 8.02 -13.96 15.08
C ILE A 66 9.32 -14.52 15.67
N GLU A 67 9.93 -15.47 14.99
CA GLU A 67 11.10 -16.23 15.46
C GLU A 67 12.39 -15.44 15.36
N ASP A 68 12.49 -14.47 14.43
CA ASP A 68 13.69 -13.67 14.18
C ASP A 68 13.50 -12.20 14.55
N PRO A 69 13.80 -11.82 15.80
CA PRO A 69 13.75 -10.42 16.24
C PRO A 69 14.77 -9.52 15.55
N ASP A 70 15.91 -10.07 15.10
CA ASP A 70 16.94 -9.29 14.43
C ASP A 70 16.52 -8.92 13.01
N LEU A 71 15.87 -9.86 12.32
CA LEU A 71 15.26 -9.58 11.03
C LEU A 71 14.19 -8.47 11.16
N ARG A 72 13.31 -8.53 12.16
CA ARG A 72 12.33 -7.46 12.40
C ARG A 72 13.02 -6.11 12.61
N ARG A 73 14.06 -6.06 13.44
CA ARG A 73 14.84 -4.83 13.69
C ARG A 73 15.51 -4.31 12.42
N SER A 74 16.05 -5.20 11.60
CA SER A 74 16.69 -4.80 10.34
C SER A 74 15.70 -4.14 9.37
N ILE A 75 14.47 -4.65 9.29
CA ILE A 75 13.41 -4.03 8.48
C ILE A 75 13.07 -2.65 9.03
N VAL A 76 12.82 -2.54 10.34
CA VAL A 76 12.48 -1.25 11.00
C VAL A 76 13.58 -0.22 10.77
N ASN A 77 14.85 -0.63 10.92
CA ASN A 77 16.00 0.26 10.76
C ASN A 77 16.25 0.64 9.28
N GLY A 78 15.81 -0.20 8.34
CA GLY A 78 15.91 0.05 6.91
C GLY A 78 14.84 1.01 6.38
N ILE A 79 13.82 1.34 7.18
CA ILE A 79 12.71 2.21 6.80
C ILE A 79 12.93 3.62 7.34
N ASP A 80 13.06 4.57 6.45
CA ASP A 80 13.06 5.99 6.79
C ASP A 80 11.62 6.53 6.86
N ARG A 81 11.17 6.84 8.06
CA ARG A 81 9.79 7.26 8.35
C ARG A 81 9.41 8.57 7.67
N ASP A 82 10.33 9.49 7.50
CA ASP A 82 10.06 10.76 6.83
C ASP A 82 9.87 10.53 5.33
N THR A 83 10.65 9.63 4.74
CA THR A 83 10.44 9.17 3.36
C THR A 83 9.11 8.44 3.20
N VAL A 84 8.73 7.57 4.13
CA VAL A 84 7.42 6.89 4.13
C VAL A 84 6.30 7.90 4.16
N ARG A 85 6.35 8.84 5.09
CA ARG A 85 5.34 9.91 5.19
C ARG A 85 5.22 10.68 3.88
N THR A 86 6.33 11.15 3.32
CA THR A 86 6.33 11.90 2.06
C THR A 86 5.73 11.10 0.91
N ARG A 87 6.03 9.80 0.84
CA ARG A 87 5.50 8.92 -0.22
C ARG A 87 4.01 8.61 -0.07
N LEU A 88 3.52 8.47 1.16
CA LEU A 88 2.11 8.18 1.43
C LEU A 88 1.23 9.44 1.43
N GLU A 89 1.81 10.59 1.82
CA GLU A 89 1.14 11.89 1.81
C GLU A 89 1.26 12.61 0.46
N ALA A 90 1.68 11.97 -0.60
CA ALA A 90 2.18 12.47 -1.90
C ALA A 90 1.35 13.57 -2.60
N THR A 91 0.69 14.42 -1.85
CA THR A 91 -0.09 15.56 -2.35
C THR A 91 0.72 16.84 -2.53
N LYS A 92 2.03 16.89 -2.15
CA LYS A 92 2.74 18.19 -2.11
C LYS A 92 4.12 18.28 -2.74
N THR A 93 4.69 17.24 -3.30
CA THR A 93 6.06 17.32 -3.84
C THR A 93 6.15 16.88 -5.29
N GLY A 94 5.96 17.84 -6.20
CA GLY A 94 6.56 17.79 -7.55
C GLY A 94 6.23 16.59 -8.45
N ASN A 95 5.25 15.78 -8.07
CA ASN A 95 4.81 14.69 -8.91
C ASN A 95 3.93 15.26 -10.02
N THR A 96 4.29 14.97 -11.25
CA THR A 96 3.58 15.36 -12.48
C THR A 96 2.19 14.74 -12.62
N GLN A 97 1.70 14.06 -11.60
CA GLN A 97 0.33 13.53 -11.56
C GLN A 97 -0.63 14.68 -11.20
N PRO A 98 -1.71 14.87 -11.97
CA PRO A 98 -2.72 15.87 -11.63
C PRO A 98 -3.29 15.58 -10.25
N GLU A 99 -3.53 16.62 -9.46
CA GLU A 99 -4.21 16.46 -8.18
C GLU A 99 -5.61 15.88 -8.40
N LEU A 100 -6.13 15.15 -7.42
CA LEU A 100 -7.47 14.56 -7.51
C LEU A 100 -8.53 15.62 -7.84
N SER A 101 -8.38 16.84 -7.31
CA SER A 101 -9.21 18.00 -7.62
C SER A 101 -9.22 18.35 -9.10
N ASP A 102 -8.04 18.32 -9.75
CA ASP A 102 -7.91 18.64 -11.18
C ASP A 102 -8.53 17.53 -12.03
N MET A 103 -8.34 16.28 -11.63
CA MET A 103 -8.98 15.14 -12.30
C MET A 103 -10.51 15.21 -12.18
N LEU A 104 -11.04 15.48 -10.99
CA LEU A 104 -12.47 15.62 -10.76
C LEU A 104 -13.04 16.80 -11.54
N TRP A 105 -12.32 17.93 -11.57
CA TRP A 105 -12.72 19.10 -12.35
C TRP A 105 -12.72 18.79 -13.85
N HIS A 106 -11.74 18.08 -14.35
CA HIS A 106 -11.70 17.64 -15.75
C HIS A 106 -12.90 16.73 -16.09
N VAL A 107 -13.17 15.72 -15.27
CA VAL A 107 -14.33 14.83 -15.45
C VAL A 107 -15.63 15.64 -15.43
N TYR A 108 -15.77 16.58 -14.51
CA TYR A 108 -16.96 17.45 -14.44
C TYR A 108 -17.16 18.30 -15.70
N GLN A 109 -16.09 18.93 -16.21
CA GLN A 109 -16.17 19.76 -17.41
C GLN A 109 -16.47 18.97 -18.69
N TYR A 110 -15.99 17.74 -18.75
CA TYR A 110 -16.06 16.92 -19.98
C TYR A 110 -16.97 15.70 -19.86
N HIS A 111 -17.77 15.59 -18.79
CA HIS A 111 -18.56 14.38 -18.52
C HIS A 111 -19.49 13.99 -19.68
N GLU A 112 -20.13 14.94 -20.36
CA GLU A 112 -21.00 14.63 -21.50
C GLU A 112 -20.23 14.00 -22.66
N LYS A 113 -19.03 14.53 -22.98
CA LYS A 113 -18.17 13.97 -24.02
C LYS A 113 -17.63 12.59 -23.65
N ILE A 114 -17.31 12.38 -22.36
CA ILE A 114 -16.85 11.08 -21.84
C ILE A 114 -17.98 10.05 -21.96
N LEU A 115 -19.20 10.43 -21.64
CA LEU A 115 -20.37 9.54 -21.79
C LEU A 115 -20.64 9.19 -23.26
N GLU A 116 -20.51 10.15 -24.16
CA GLU A 116 -20.69 9.95 -25.59
C GLU A 116 -19.61 9.04 -26.21
N SER A 117 -18.36 9.12 -25.72
CA SER A 117 -17.27 8.27 -26.21
C SER A 117 -17.40 6.80 -25.81
N GLY A 118 -18.22 6.51 -24.79
CA GLY A 118 -18.36 5.16 -24.25
C GLY A 118 -17.14 4.67 -23.47
N ASP A 119 -16.17 5.54 -23.23
CA ASP A 119 -15.00 5.23 -22.41
C ASP A 119 -15.44 5.06 -20.95
N ARG A 120 -15.14 3.91 -20.39
CA ARG A 120 -15.28 3.69 -18.95
C ARG A 120 -14.04 4.23 -18.27
N ILE A 121 -14.28 5.12 -17.33
CA ILE A 121 -13.25 5.63 -16.42
C ILE A 121 -12.72 4.48 -15.58
#